data_a042480d6fc7d4601d6fe603ffaae988
#
_entry.id   a042480d6fc7d4601d6fe603ffaae988
#
_cell.length_a   1.000
_cell.length_b   1.000
_cell.length_c   1.000
_cell.angle_alpha   90.00
_cell.angle_beta   90.00
_cell.angle_gamma   90.00
#
_symmetry.space_group_name_H-M   'P 1'
#
loop_
_entity.id
_entity.type
_entity.pdbx_description
1 polymer ?
#
loop_
_entity_poly.entity_id
_entity_poly.type
_entity_poly.pdbx_seq_one_letter_code
_entity_poly.pdbx_strand_id
1 'polypeptide(L)'
;MKTLDKAYKYSDICLVPNYSEVYSRSDCDTFCELGGKNFKLPIMPANMKSVINMRLAKWMSQNDYFYIMHRFDNHLADDVGLANSEDWKTISFSVGVKMPDKIHVMNIGEAKNIRVDFLTIDIAHGHCSRMKMMIEHIKKWLPNTKIIAGNVATPSAVRDLASWGADIVKVGIGQGSPCTTKDKTGFTMPMFSCTTWCSNVFKDENSEKPIPIIADGGIKCNGDIAKAMVAGASMVMAGGLFAACTDSPAVSSTVNDIPHKAYFGSASAENKGHNNNIEGKLTNIVSNGMTYESKLNEIKQDKQSAVSYSGGDDLSSLKNIDYFQT
;
A
#
# COMPACT_ATOMS: atom_id res chain seq x y z
N MET A 1 -12.99 30.34 1.27
CA MET A 1 -13.11 28.91 1.59
C MET A 1 -13.40 28.16 0.28
N LYS A 2 -12.51 27.28 -0.17
CA LYS A 2 -12.80 26.46 -1.36
C LYS A 2 -13.54 25.21 -0.91
N THR A 3 -14.79 25.06 -1.33
CA THR A 3 -15.51 23.79 -1.25
C THR A 3 -15.06 22.94 -2.43
N LEU A 4 -14.53 21.75 -2.16
CA LEU A 4 -14.27 20.77 -3.22
C LEU A 4 -15.59 20.16 -3.65
N ASP A 5 -15.66 19.77 -4.93
CA ASP A 5 -16.79 19.03 -5.48
C ASP A 5 -16.98 17.68 -4.77
N LYS A 6 -18.03 16.96 -5.14
CA LYS A 6 -18.36 15.66 -4.56
C LYS A 6 -17.18 14.68 -4.68
N ALA A 7 -16.85 13.97 -3.59
CA ALA A 7 -15.78 12.99 -3.54
C ALA A 7 -16.33 11.57 -3.34
N TYR A 8 -15.72 10.56 -3.97
CA TYR A 8 -16.23 9.21 -4.10
C TYR A 8 -15.30 8.18 -3.46
N LYS A 9 -15.92 7.18 -2.81
CA LYS A 9 -15.27 5.92 -2.40
C LYS A 9 -15.30 4.93 -3.56
N TYR A 10 -14.61 3.80 -3.42
CA TYR A 10 -14.72 2.71 -4.41
C TYR A 10 -16.14 2.13 -4.51
N SER A 11 -16.89 2.09 -3.39
CA SER A 11 -18.29 1.65 -3.38
C SER A 11 -19.23 2.52 -4.22
N ASP A 12 -18.87 3.77 -4.48
CA ASP A 12 -19.68 4.75 -5.18
C ASP A 12 -19.40 4.72 -6.70
N ILE A 13 -18.64 3.74 -7.19
CA ILE A 13 -18.18 3.63 -8.57
C ILE A 13 -18.52 2.26 -9.14
N CYS A 14 -19.05 2.24 -10.36
CA CYS A 14 -19.22 1.05 -11.18
C CYS A 14 -18.45 1.21 -12.49
N LEU A 15 -17.58 0.26 -12.83
CA LEU A 15 -16.80 0.26 -14.07
C LEU A 15 -17.68 -0.20 -15.25
N VAL A 16 -17.50 0.40 -16.42
CA VAL A 16 -18.23 0.06 -17.64
C VAL A 16 -17.42 -0.95 -18.45
N PRO A 17 -17.98 -2.13 -18.80
CA PRO A 17 -17.25 -3.11 -19.58
C PRO A 17 -17.10 -2.66 -21.04
N ASN A 18 -15.96 -2.99 -21.65
CA ASN A 18 -15.69 -2.78 -23.07
C ASN A 18 -15.80 -4.08 -23.88
N TYR A 19 -15.85 -3.96 -25.21
CA TYR A 19 -15.70 -5.09 -26.11
C TYR A 19 -14.36 -5.77 -25.91
N SER A 20 -14.35 -7.10 -25.82
CA SER A 20 -13.15 -7.91 -25.58
C SER A 20 -12.97 -9.01 -26.62
N GLU A 21 -11.76 -9.14 -27.12
CA GLU A 21 -11.34 -10.24 -28.01
C GLU A 21 -10.54 -11.33 -27.28
N VAL A 22 -10.44 -11.22 -25.93
CA VAL A 22 -9.73 -12.20 -25.10
C VAL A 22 -10.43 -13.55 -25.16
N TYR A 23 -9.73 -14.58 -25.63
CA TYR A 23 -10.26 -15.93 -25.77
C TYR A 23 -10.49 -16.60 -24.41
N SER A 24 -9.52 -16.49 -23.52
CA SER A 24 -9.62 -16.99 -22.15
C SER A 24 -9.13 -15.94 -21.17
N ARG A 25 -9.87 -15.71 -20.08
CA ARG A 25 -9.46 -14.79 -18.99
C ARG A 25 -8.12 -15.18 -18.36
N SER A 26 -7.79 -16.49 -18.37
CA SER A 26 -6.50 -16.97 -17.86
C SER A 26 -5.29 -16.46 -18.65
N ASP A 27 -5.51 -15.99 -19.89
CA ASP A 27 -4.45 -15.46 -20.75
C ASP A 27 -4.11 -14.00 -20.43
N CYS A 28 -4.99 -13.33 -19.66
CA CYS A 28 -4.75 -11.94 -19.24
C CYS A 28 -3.58 -11.82 -18.27
N ASP A 29 -2.66 -10.89 -18.57
CA ASP A 29 -1.52 -10.60 -17.73
C ASP A 29 -1.92 -9.70 -16.55
N THR A 30 -1.42 -10.06 -15.36
CA THR A 30 -1.64 -9.31 -14.12
C THR A 30 -0.37 -8.72 -13.52
N PHE A 31 0.76 -8.82 -14.23
CA PHE A 31 2.02 -8.24 -13.79
C PHE A 31 1.96 -6.71 -13.79
N CYS A 32 2.59 -6.13 -12.79
CA CYS A 32 2.75 -4.68 -12.65
C CYS A 32 4.19 -4.32 -12.33
N GLU A 33 4.64 -3.19 -12.84
CA GLU A 33 5.96 -2.62 -12.53
C GLU A 33 5.84 -1.62 -11.38
N LEU A 34 6.75 -1.69 -10.42
CA LEU A 34 6.91 -0.68 -9.37
C LEU A 34 8.39 -0.45 -9.08
N GLY A 35 8.85 0.78 -9.27
CA GLY A 35 10.22 1.17 -8.93
C GLY A 35 11.32 0.42 -9.69
N GLY A 36 11.04 -0.05 -10.91
CA GLY A 36 11.96 -0.81 -11.76
C GLY A 36 11.95 -2.33 -11.51
N LYS A 37 11.02 -2.85 -10.71
CA LYS A 37 10.81 -4.29 -10.48
C LYS A 37 9.40 -4.71 -10.90
N ASN A 38 9.28 -5.94 -11.41
CA ASN A 38 8.00 -6.54 -11.79
C ASN A 38 7.46 -7.42 -10.67
N PHE A 39 6.15 -7.30 -10.41
CA PHE A 39 5.41 -8.07 -9.42
C PHE A 39 4.19 -8.73 -10.06
N LYS A 40 3.81 -9.90 -9.56
CA LYS A 40 2.71 -10.72 -10.12
C LYS A 40 1.34 -10.05 -10.05
N LEU A 41 1.13 -9.17 -9.07
CA LEU A 41 -0.17 -8.52 -8.83
C LEU A 41 0.00 -7.07 -8.36
N PRO A 42 -0.90 -6.17 -8.74
CA PRO A 42 -0.89 -4.77 -8.32
C PRO A 42 -1.44 -4.56 -6.90
N ILE A 43 -1.18 -5.50 -5.99
CA ILE A 43 -1.67 -5.44 -4.61
C ILE A 43 -0.61 -5.93 -3.63
N MET A 44 -0.60 -5.31 -2.45
CA MET A 44 0.23 -5.72 -1.32
C MET A 44 -0.54 -5.69 0.00
N PRO A 45 -0.13 -6.47 1.01
CA PRO A 45 -0.65 -6.37 2.37
C PRO A 45 -0.23 -5.05 3.02
N ALA A 46 -1.09 -4.51 3.88
CA ALA A 46 -0.75 -3.33 4.66
C ALA A 46 0.40 -3.63 5.64
N ASN A 47 1.31 -2.68 5.80
CA ASN A 47 2.49 -2.78 6.66
C ASN A 47 2.14 -2.61 8.15
N MET A 48 1.35 -3.54 8.68
CA MET A 48 0.82 -3.54 10.05
C MET A 48 1.12 -4.87 10.75
N LYS A 49 1.36 -4.83 12.07
CA LYS A 49 1.65 -6.04 12.88
C LYS A 49 0.60 -7.14 12.77
N SER A 50 -0.67 -6.77 12.60
CA SER A 50 -1.77 -7.72 12.42
C SER A 50 -1.92 -8.24 10.98
N VAL A 51 -1.08 -7.79 10.05
CA VAL A 51 -1.22 -8.11 8.63
C VAL A 51 0.02 -8.83 8.09
N ILE A 52 1.22 -8.37 8.39
CA ILE A 52 2.47 -8.91 7.85
C ILE A 52 3.51 -9.13 8.94
N ASN A 53 4.34 -10.15 8.78
CA ASN A 53 5.52 -10.44 9.59
C ASN A 53 6.68 -10.92 8.69
N MET A 54 7.87 -11.14 9.25
CA MET A 54 9.06 -11.55 8.50
C MET A 54 8.88 -12.85 7.71
N ARG A 55 8.12 -13.84 8.23
CA ARG A 55 7.83 -15.09 7.51
C ARG A 55 7.05 -14.84 6.22
N LEU A 56 5.98 -14.03 6.29
CA LEU A 56 5.17 -13.67 5.12
C LEU A 56 5.93 -12.74 4.18
N ALA A 57 6.71 -11.78 4.70
CA ALA A 57 7.55 -10.89 3.91
C ALA A 57 8.57 -11.69 3.06
N LYS A 58 9.24 -12.67 3.67
CA LYS A 58 10.14 -13.59 2.95
C LYS A 58 9.41 -14.35 1.86
N TRP A 59 8.27 -14.96 2.20
CA TRP A 59 7.48 -15.72 1.23
C TRP A 59 7.03 -14.85 0.05
N MET A 60 6.53 -13.64 0.30
CA MET A 60 6.14 -12.69 -0.75
C MET A 60 7.32 -12.27 -1.62
N SER A 61 8.45 -11.94 -1.00
CA SER A 61 9.69 -11.63 -1.71
C SER A 61 10.11 -12.75 -2.68
N GLN A 62 10.12 -13.99 -2.22
CA GLN A 62 10.55 -15.14 -3.01
C GLN A 62 9.56 -15.52 -4.12
N ASN A 63 8.29 -15.14 -3.98
CA ASN A 63 7.23 -15.44 -4.93
C ASN A 63 6.84 -14.26 -5.84
N ASP A 64 7.66 -13.20 -5.90
CA ASP A 64 7.48 -12.02 -6.76
C ASP A 64 6.19 -11.24 -6.47
N TYR A 65 5.76 -11.19 -5.19
CA TYR A 65 4.73 -10.30 -4.69
C TYR A 65 5.35 -9.12 -3.95
N PHE A 66 4.82 -7.92 -4.16
CA PHE A 66 5.29 -6.75 -3.44
C PHE A 66 4.76 -6.73 -2.01
N TYR A 67 5.58 -6.26 -1.09
CA TYR A 67 5.27 -6.07 0.32
C TYR A 67 6.06 -4.89 0.89
N ILE A 68 5.61 -4.39 2.01
CA ILE A 68 6.36 -3.48 2.89
C ILE A 68 6.33 -4.07 4.29
N MET A 69 7.49 -4.39 4.86
CA MET A 69 7.56 -4.84 6.25
C MET A 69 7.30 -3.67 7.20
N HIS A 70 6.52 -3.87 8.26
CA HIS A 70 6.20 -2.84 9.23
C HIS A 70 7.42 -2.45 10.09
N ARG A 71 7.40 -1.25 10.70
CA ARG A 71 8.50 -0.64 11.46
C ARG A 71 8.40 -0.77 12.98
N PHE A 72 7.47 -1.56 13.51
CA PHE A 72 7.08 -1.44 14.92
C PHE A 72 7.86 -2.34 15.90
N ASP A 73 8.70 -3.24 15.43
CA ASP A 73 9.46 -4.15 16.27
C ASP A 73 10.90 -3.67 16.57
N ASN A 74 11.30 -2.50 16.04
CA ASN A 74 12.61 -1.85 16.26
C ASN A 74 13.86 -2.69 15.90
N HIS A 75 13.72 -3.70 15.04
CA HIS A 75 14.81 -4.57 14.59
C HIS A 75 15.22 -4.32 13.14
N LEU A 76 14.99 -3.12 12.60
CA LEU A 76 15.14 -2.85 11.17
C LEU A 76 16.52 -3.27 10.61
N ALA A 77 17.62 -2.97 11.30
CA ALA A 77 18.95 -3.28 10.80
C ALA A 77 19.20 -4.81 10.78
N ASP A 78 18.75 -5.53 11.81
CA ASP A 78 18.87 -6.98 11.91
C ASP A 78 17.99 -7.66 10.86
N ASP A 79 16.75 -7.21 10.69
CA ASP A 79 15.80 -7.73 9.70
C ASP A 79 16.30 -7.52 8.26
N VAL A 80 16.87 -6.35 7.97
CA VAL A 80 17.51 -6.06 6.68
C VAL A 80 18.75 -6.95 6.48
N GLY A 81 19.57 -7.12 7.51
CA GLY A 81 20.72 -8.02 7.51
C GLY A 81 20.32 -9.46 7.21
N LEU A 82 19.27 -9.96 7.88
CA LEU A 82 18.71 -11.29 7.66
C LEU A 82 18.21 -11.45 6.22
N ALA A 83 17.43 -10.48 5.70
CA ALA A 83 16.92 -10.52 4.34
C ALA A 83 18.03 -10.57 3.28
N ASN A 84 19.15 -9.87 3.53
CA ASN A 84 20.35 -9.94 2.67
C ASN A 84 21.06 -11.29 2.78
N SER A 85 21.24 -11.83 3.99
CA SER A 85 21.93 -13.11 4.21
C SER A 85 21.17 -14.30 3.60
N GLU A 86 19.85 -14.20 3.52
CA GLU A 86 18.96 -15.20 2.93
C GLU A 86 18.62 -14.94 1.44
N ASP A 87 19.25 -13.95 0.82
CA ASP A 87 19.12 -13.57 -0.59
C ASP A 87 17.66 -13.37 -1.02
N TRP A 88 16.93 -12.50 -0.31
CA TRP A 88 15.56 -12.16 -0.68
C TRP A 88 15.53 -11.41 -2.02
N LYS A 89 14.63 -11.82 -2.95
CA LYS A 89 14.50 -11.19 -4.27
C LYS A 89 14.15 -9.70 -4.19
N THR A 90 13.32 -9.33 -3.21
CA THR A 90 12.94 -7.94 -2.91
C THR A 90 13.10 -7.69 -1.43
N ILE A 91 13.82 -6.62 -1.06
CA ILE A 91 14.03 -6.19 0.32
C ILE A 91 13.31 -4.85 0.51
N SER A 92 12.16 -4.88 1.22
CA SER A 92 11.27 -3.74 1.39
C SER A 92 10.82 -3.60 2.84
N PHE A 93 11.21 -2.50 3.46
CA PHE A 93 10.94 -2.18 4.87
C PHE A 93 10.33 -0.80 5.03
N SER A 94 9.89 -0.47 6.25
CA SER A 94 9.40 0.87 6.56
C SER A 94 10.09 1.49 7.77
N VAL A 95 10.10 2.82 7.79
CA VAL A 95 10.64 3.66 8.86
C VAL A 95 9.68 4.81 9.18
N GLY A 96 9.85 5.41 10.36
CA GLY A 96 9.22 6.68 10.70
C GLY A 96 10.11 7.88 10.33
N VAL A 97 9.94 8.97 11.10
CA VAL A 97 10.70 10.24 10.89
C VAL A 97 11.39 10.72 12.16
N LYS A 98 11.45 9.90 13.19
CA LYS A 98 12.06 10.23 14.49
C LYS A 98 13.56 9.95 14.47
N MET A 99 14.26 10.41 15.51
CA MET A 99 15.71 10.20 15.63
C MET A 99 16.13 8.72 15.61
N PRO A 100 15.45 7.79 16.29
CA PRO A 100 15.78 6.37 16.17
C PRO A 100 15.69 5.83 14.75
N ASP A 101 14.68 6.24 13.98
CA ASP A 101 14.54 5.84 12.57
C ASP A 101 15.75 6.30 11.72
N LYS A 102 16.24 7.54 11.96
CA LYS A 102 17.43 8.07 11.29
C LYS A 102 18.70 7.28 11.63
N ILE A 103 18.85 6.90 12.89
CA ILE A 103 19.99 6.08 13.35
C ILE A 103 19.95 4.71 12.66
N HIS A 104 18.77 4.07 12.56
CA HIS A 104 18.64 2.79 11.85
C HIS A 104 19.05 2.91 10.36
N VAL A 105 18.61 3.96 9.67
CA VAL A 105 18.99 4.19 8.26
C VAL A 105 20.50 4.41 8.11
N MET A 106 21.10 5.18 9.01
CA MET A 106 22.54 5.41 9.03
C MET A 106 23.31 4.09 9.24
N ASN A 107 22.93 3.30 10.25
CA ASN A 107 23.59 2.03 10.54
C ASN A 107 23.53 1.04 9.37
N ILE A 108 22.39 0.99 8.67
CA ILE A 108 22.25 0.18 7.44
C ILE A 108 23.17 0.71 6.35
N GLY A 109 23.23 2.04 6.15
CA GLY A 109 24.09 2.66 5.15
C GLY A 109 25.59 2.52 5.41
N GLU A 110 26.03 2.40 6.67
CA GLU A 110 27.41 2.13 7.08
C GLU A 110 27.78 0.65 6.92
N ALA A 111 26.82 -0.25 6.90
CA ALA A 111 27.06 -1.69 6.75
C ALA A 111 27.50 -2.02 5.32
N LYS A 112 28.56 -2.83 5.18
CA LYS A 112 29.07 -3.24 3.88
C LYS A 112 28.17 -4.27 3.21
N ASN A 113 27.97 -4.11 1.91
CA ASN A 113 27.24 -5.08 1.06
C ASN A 113 25.77 -5.30 1.47
N ILE A 114 25.12 -4.31 2.03
CA ILE A 114 23.70 -4.34 2.38
C ILE A 114 22.87 -3.70 1.26
N ARG A 115 21.88 -4.43 0.76
CA ARG A 115 20.91 -3.98 -0.21
C ARG A 115 19.58 -3.70 0.47
N VAL A 116 18.95 -2.57 0.14
CA VAL A 116 17.55 -2.26 0.43
C VAL A 116 16.93 -1.78 -0.87
N ASP A 117 15.98 -2.54 -1.43
CA ASP A 117 15.36 -2.16 -2.70
C ASP A 117 14.36 -1.02 -2.52
N PHE A 118 13.53 -1.10 -1.46
CA PHE A 118 12.53 -0.09 -1.13
C PHE A 118 12.58 0.24 0.36
N LEU A 119 12.53 1.53 0.68
CA LEU A 119 12.36 2.01 2.05
C LEU A 119 11.17 2.97 2.11
N THR A 120 10.16 2.59 2.89
CA THR A 120 8.92 3.36 3.03
C THR A 120 8.98 4.25 4.24
N ILE A 121 8.82 5.56 4.05
CA ILE A 121 8.61 6.50 5.16
C ILE A 121 7.11 6.51 5.45
N ASP A 122 6.70 5.88 6.57
CA ASP A 122 5.31 5.61 6.90
C ASP A 122 4.88 6.39 8.15
N ILE A 123 4.14 7.49 7.94
CA ILE A 123 3.55 8.32 8.99
C ILE A 123 2.12 8.74 8.63
N ALA A 124 1.30 9.05 9.64
CA ALA A 124 -0.12 9.36 9.45
C ALA A 124 -0.37 10.60 8.59
N HIS A 125 0.53 11.60 8.64
CA HIS A 125 0.47 12.82 7.82
C HIS A 125 1.86 13.11 7.23
N GLY A 126 2.05 12.67 5.97
CA GLY A 126 3.33 12.72 5.26
C GLY A 126 3.71 14.10 4.72
N HIS A 127 2.77 15.02 4.55
CA HIS A 127 3.06 16.36 4.04
C HIS A 127 3.61 17.28 5.14
N CYS A 128 4.85 17.07 5.55
CA CYS A 128 5.49 17.81 6.62
C CYS A 128 7.02 17.90 6.45
N SER A 129 7.65 18.86 7.11
CA SER A 129 9.10 19.09 7.05
C SER A 129 9.94 17.87 7.47
N ARG A 130 9.46 17.09 8.44
CA ARG A 130 10.16 15.86 8.88
C ARG A 130 10.22 14.80 7.78
N MET A 131 9.21 14.72 6.92
CA MET A 131 9.21 13.84 5.74
C MET A 131 10.34 14.24 4.79
N LYS A 132 10.44 15.53 4.43
CA LYS A 132 11.53 16.06 3.60
C LYS A 132 12.90 15.71 4.16
N MET A 133 13.12 16.02 5.44
CA MET A 133 14.38 15.70 6.13
C MET A 133 14.72 14.20 6.12
N MET A 134 13.71 13.32 6.18
CA MET A 134 13.92 11.87 6.16
C MET A 134 14.22 11.37 4.76
N ILE A 135 13.57 11.90 3.73
CA ILE A 135 13.90 11.62 2.31
C ILE A 135 15.35 11.99 2.03
N GLU A 136 15.77 13.20 2.39
CA GLU A 136 17.16 13.67 2.23
C GLU A 136 18.15 12.77 3.00
N HIS A 137 17.78 12.32 4.20
CA HIS A 137 18.59 11.43 5.01
C HIS A 137 18.76 10.05 4.37
N ILE A 138 17.68 9.44 3.86
CA ILE A 138 17.73 8.16 3.16
C ILE A 138 18.59 8.27 1.90
N LYS A 139 18.42 9.32 1.09
CA LYS A 139 19.25 9.54 -0.11
C LYS A 139 20.73 9.63 0.19
N LYS A 140 21.08 10.23 1.34
CA LYS A 140 22.48 10.33 1.76
C LYS A 140 23.09 8.98 2.10
N TRP A 141 22.36 8.15 2.85
CA TRP A 141 22.90 6.92 3.41
C TRP A 141 22.62 5.67 2.56
N LEU A 142 21.53 5.69 1.79
CA LEU A 142 21.04 4.58 0.95
C LEU A 142 20.71 5.10 -0.46
N PRO A 143 21.70 5.60 -1.24
CA PRO A 143 21.45 6.32 -2.50
C PRO A 143 20.78 5.47 -3.60
N ASN A 144 20.91 4.15 -3.53
CA ASN A 144 20.35 3.21 -4.51
C ASN A 144 18.96 2.69 -4.13
N THR A 145 18.44 3.06 -2.95
CA THR A 145 17.15 2.60 -2.44
C THR A 145 16.02 3.44 -3.02
N LYS A 146 14.94 2.79 -3.48
CA LYS A 146 13.70 3.45 -3.88
C LYS A 146 12.93 3.92 -2.65
N ILE A 147 12.61 5.20 -2.61
CA ILE A 147 11.91 5.82 -1.49
C ILE A 147 10.41 5.86 -1.77
N ILE A 148 9.62 5.21 -0.91
CA ILE A 148 8.17 5.34 -0.86
C ILE A 148 7.83 6.31 0.26
N ALA A 149 7.10 7.38 -0.02
CA ALA A 149 6.75 8.38 0.98
C ALA A 149 5.23 8.51 1.17
N GLY A 150 4.75 8.51 2.41
CA GLY A 150 3.32 8.65 2.74
C GLY A 150 3.00 8.64 4.23
N ASN A 151 1.69 8.80 4.59
CA ASN A 151 0.57 8.98 3.67
C ASN A 151 0.24 10.46 3.43
N VAL A 152 -0.21 10.73 2.23
CA VAL A 152 -0.72 12.05 1.82
C VAL A 152 -2.08 11.90 1.11
N ALA A 153 -2.80 13.01 0.87
CA ALA A 153 -4.12 12.96 0.25
C ALA A 153 -4.40 14.14 -0.71
N THR A 154 -3.37 14.88 -1.12
CA THR A 154 -3.54 16.06 -1.99
C THR A 154 -2.50 16.09 -3.11
N PRO A 155 -2.86 16.66 -4.29
CA PRO A 155 -1.92 16.87 -5.40
C PRO A 155 -0.67 17.66 -5.00
N SER A 156 -0.82 18.72 -4.21
CA SER A 156 0.32 19.53 -3.73
C SER A 156 1.30 18.69 -2.92
N ALA A 157 0.78 17.83 -2.03
CA ALA A 157 1.63 16.94 -1.25
C ALA A 157 2.39 15.95 -2.15
N VAL A 158 1.74 15.39 -3.19
CA VAL A 158 2.42 14.49 -4.14
C VAL A 158 3.55 15.20 -4.87
N ARG A 159 3.31 16.45 -5.36
CA ARG A 159 4.37 17.26 -6.00
C ARG A 159 5.53 17.52 -5.04
N ASP A 160 5.25 17.91 -3.82
CA ASP A 160 6.28 18.22 -2.84
C ASP A 160 7.10 16.98 -2.48
N LEU A 161 6.47 15.83 -2.24
CA LEU A 161 7.19 14.58 -1.95
C LEU A 161 8.07 14.16 -3.13
N ALA A 162 7.56 14.25 -4.36
CA ALA A 162 8.32 13.98 -5.58
C ALA A 162 9.53 14.94 -5.71
N SER A 163 9.31 16.24 -5.49
CA SER A 163 10.37 17.26 -5.56
C SER A 163 11.44 17.07 -4.48
N TRP A 164 11.06 16.56 -3.31
CA TRP A 164 12.02 16.22 -2.24
C TRP A 164 12.80 14.93 -2.57
N GLY A 165 12.30 14.17 -3.54
CA GLY A 165 12.99 12.99 -4.10
C GLY A 165 12.41 11.64 -3.68
N ALA A 166 11.14 11.58 -3.35
CA ALA A 166 10.45 10.30 -3.31
C ALA A 166 10.36 9.71 -4.72
N ASP A 167 10.55 8.40 -4.84
CA ASP A 167 10.38 7.65 -6.09
C ASP A 167 8.93 7.19 -6.27
N ILE A 168 8.18 7.00 -5.19
CA ILE A 168 6.80 6.49 -5.15
C ILE A 168 6.07 7.22 -4.03
N VAL A 169 4.78 7.55 -4.22
CA VAL A 169 3.97 8.20 -3.19
C VAL A 169 2.82 7.30 -2.76
N LYS A 170 2.67 7.12 -1.45
CA LYS A 170 1.55 6.39 -0.83
C LYS A 170 0.46 7.37 -0.42
N VAL A 171 -0.74 7.22 -1.01
CA VAL A 171 -1.88 8.12 -0.79
C VAL A 171 -3.00 7.43 -0.02
N GLY A 172 -3.68 8.20 0.82
CA GLY A 172 -4.82 7.74 1.62
C GLY A 172 -4.73 8.15 3.08
N ILE A 173 -5.72 8.91 3.55
CA ILE A 173 -5.84 9.34 4.95
C ILE A 173 -7.24 9.00 5.45
N GLY A 174 -7.34 8.30 6.59
CA GLY A 174 -8.59 8.06 7.30
C GLY A 174 -9.51 7.01 6.68
N GLN A 175 -9.09 6.22 5.69
CA GLN A 175 -9.94 5.28 4.96
C GLN A 175 -9.68 3.79 5.28
N GLY A 176 -8.67 3.48 6.07
CA GLY A 176 -8.45 2.12 6.59
C GLY A 176 -9.57 1.72 7.56
N SER A 177 -9.99 0.44 7.52
CA SER A 177 -11.07 -0.07 8.39
C SER A 177 -10.82 0.16 9.90
N PRO A 178 -9.60 -0.08 10.45
CA PRO A 178 -9.30 0.20 11.85
C PRO A 178 -8.89 1.67 12.10
N CYS A 179 -8.88 2.54 11.07
CA CYS A 179 -8.48 3.93 11.21
C CYS A 179 -9.61 4.78 11.79
N THR A 180 -9.31 5.57 12.82
CA THR A 180 -10.25 6.52 13.45
C THR A 180 -9.85 7.99 13.22
N THR A 181 -8.87 8.26 12.37
CA THR A 181 -8.40 9.63 12.07
C THR A 181 -9.55 10.54 11.66
N LYS A 182 -10.43 10.07 10.75
CA LYS A 182 -11.60 10.84 10.30
C LYS A 182 -12.53 11.22 11.45
N ASP A 183 -12.77 10.31 12.39
CA ASP A 183 -13.71 10.49 13.49
C ASP A 183 -13.11 11.40 14.58
N LYS A 184 -11.79 11.39 14.73
CA LYS A 184 -11.07 12.15 15.76
C LYS A 184 -10.59 13.52 15.31
N THR A 185 -10.25 13.66 14.05
CA THR A 185 -9.60 14.88 13.53
C THR A 185 -10.44 15.61 12.48
N GLY A 186 -11.43 14.93 11.87
CA GLY A 186 -12.19 15.41 10.73
C GLY A 186 -11.43 15.30 9.39
N PHE A 187 -10.15 14.93 9.40
CA PHE A 187 -9.35 14.82 8.17
C PHE A 187 -9.47 13.45 7.54
N THR A 188 -9.95 13.42 6.30
CA THR A 188 -10.08 12.21 5.49
C THR A 188 -10.34 12.58 4.03
N MET A 189 -10.08 11.65 3.11
CA MET A 189 -10.44 11.79 1.70
C MET A 189 -10.95 10.44 1.16
N PRO A 190 -12.14 10.38 0.52
CA PRO A 190 -12.64 9.17 -0.14
C PRO A 190 -11.67 8.67 -1.21
N MET A 191 -11.38 7.35 -1.21
CA MET A 191 -10.19 6.82 -1.87
C MET A 191 -10.21 6.87 -3.39
N PHE A 192 -11.36 6.68 -4.05
CA PHE A 192 -11.40 6.79 -5.51
C PHE A 192 -11.00 8.22 -5.93
N SER A 193 -11.64 9.23 -5.34
CA SER A 193 -11.31 10.63 -5.64
C SER A 193 -9.90 11.02 -5.18
N CYS A 194 -9.44 10.53 -4.02
CA CYS A 194 -8.09 10.78 -3.54
C CYS A 194 -7.05 10.27 -4.55
N THR A 195 -7.21 9.02 -5.01
CA THR A 195 -6.30 8.38 -5.95
C THR A 195 -6.32 9.10 -7.30
N THR A 196 -7.50 9.38 -7.86
CA THR A 196 -7.66 10.10 -9.13
C THR A 196 -7.03 11.50 -9.04
N TRP A 197 -7.29 12.22 -7.97
CA TRP A 197 -6.79 13.57 -7.79
C TRP A 197 -5.26 13.61 -7.67
N CYS A 198 -4.69 12.67 -6.90
CA CYS A 198 -3.25 12.57 -6.71
C CYS A 198 -2.51 12.04 -7.95
N SER A 199 -3.08 11.08 -8.68
CA SER A 199 -2.43 10.50 -9.88
C SER A 199 -2.41 11.45 -11.09
N ASN A 200 -3.33 12.41 -11.14
CA ASN A 200 -3.43 13.38 -12.24
C ASN A 200 -2.43 14.54 -12.12
N VAL A 201 -1.66 14.61 -11.05
CA VAL A 201 -0.71 15.72 -10.78
C VAL A 201 0.28 15.99 -11.90
N PHE A 202 0.70 14.95 -12.62
CA PHE A 202 1.75 15.01 -13.65
C PHE A 202 1.22 14.71 -15.05
N LYS A 203 -0.12 14.85 -15.29
CA LYS A 203 -0.71 14.62 -16.61
C LYS A 203 -0.63 15.84 -17.55
N ASP A 204 -0.23 17.01 -17.06
CA ASP A 204 -0.07 18.20 -17.88
C ASP A 204 1.18 18.08 -18.78
N GLU A 205 1.06 18.52 -20.06
CA GLU A 205 2.03 18.28 -21.16
C GLU A 205 3.47 18.76 -20.91
N ASN A 206 3.71 19.53 -19.86
CA ASN A 206 5.04 20.05 -19.49
C ASN A 206 5.57 19.44 -18.18
N SER A 207 4.98 18.38 -17.68
CA SER A 207 5.32 17.83 -16.38
C SER A 207 6.39 16.72 -16.49
N GLU A 208 7.20 16.63 -15.44
CA GLU A 208 8.11 15.52 -15.18
C GLU A 208 7.41 14.15 -15.28
N LYS A 209 8.19 13.08 -15.48
CA LYS A 209 7.66 11.70 -15.53
C LYS A 209 6.70 11.43 -14.36
N PRO A 210 5.50 10.87 -14.63
CA PRO A 210 4.53 10.57 -13.58
C PRO A 210 5.13 9.72 -12.46
N ILE A 211 4.95 10.14 -11.20
CA ILE A 211 5.37 9.37 -10.05
C ILE A 211 4.35 8.25 -9.77
N PRO A 212 4.77 6.99 -9.55
CA PRO A 212 3.85 5.91 -9.18
C PRO A 212 3.11 6.20 -7.88
N ILE A 213 1.80 5.86 -7.85
CA ILE A 213 0.93 6.05 -6.70
C ILE A 213 0.56 4.69 -6.10
N ILE A 214 0.76 4.54 -4.79
CA ILE A 214 0.20 3.43 -4.01
C ILE A 214 -1.08 3.92 -3.34
N ALA A 215 -2.23 3.31 -3.67
CA ALA A 215 -3.51 3.63 -3.04
C ALA A 215 -3.68 2.80 -1.75
N ASP A 216 -3.66 3.46 -0.60
CA ASP A 216 -3.68 2.84 0.73
C ASP A 216 -5.00 3.12 1.46
N GLY A 217 -5.81 2.07 1.63
CA GLY A 217 -7.08 2.09 2.35
C GLY A 217 -8.31 2.02 1.45
N GLY A 218 -9.46 1.76 2.07
CA GLY A 218 -10.76 1.71 1.40
C GLY A 218 -11.06 0.43 0.63
N ILE A 219 -10.13 -0.50 0.48
CA ILE A 219 -10.29 -1.77 -0.22
C ILE A 219 -11.08 -2.75 0.67
N LYS A 220 -12.25 -3.16 0.22
CA LYS A 220 -13.14 -4.09 0.92
C LYS A 220 -13.34 -5.41 0.18
N CYS A 221 -13.21 -5.41 -1.14
CA CYS A 221 -13.33 -6.57 -2.00
C CYS A 221 -12.32 -6.52 -3.15
N ASN A 222 -12.16 -7.62 -3.89
CA ASN A 222 -11.20 -7.70 -4.98
C ASN A 222 -11.53 -6.74 -6.15
N GLY A 223 -12.82 -6.42 -6.36
CA GLY A 223 -13.26 -5.42 -7.35
C GLY A 223 -12.73 -4.00 -7.08
N ASP A 224 -12.56 -3.63 -5.81
CA ASP A 224 -12.03 -2.31 -5.45
C ASP A 224 -10.59 -2.09 -5.93
N ILE A 225 -9.81 -3.18 -6.13
CA ILE A 225 -8.45 -3.12 -6.68
C ILE A 225 -8.50 -2.59 -8.12
N ALA A 226 -9.40 -3.11 -8.97
CA ALA A 226 -9.57 -2.63 -10.34
C ALA A 226 -9.99 -1.15 -10.35
N LYS A 227 -10.94 -0.76 -9.49
CA LYS A 227 -11.37 0.64 -9.36
C LYS A 227 -10.23 1.57 -8.92
N ALA A 228 -9.35 1.11 -8.03
CA ALA A 228 -8.17 1.88 -7.64
C ALA A 228 -7.19 2.06 -8.80
N MET A 229 -7.03 1.05 -9.66
CA MET A 229 -6.20 1.13 -10.86
C MET A 229 -6.80 2.07 -11.90
N VAL A 230 -8.12 2.03 -12.13
CA VAL A 230 -8.85 2.99 -12.97
C VAL A 230 -8.66 4.42 -12.44
N ALA A 231 -8.65 4.60 -11.13
CA ALA A 231 -8.36 5.89 -10.48
C ALA A 231 -6.88 6.33 -10.64
N GLY A 232 -6.00 5.51 -11.20
CA GLY A 232 -4.60 5.82 -11.49
C GLY A 232 -3.57 5.27 -10.49
N ALA A 233 -3.95 4.33 -9.63
CA ALA A 233 -2.98 3.64 -8.78
C ALA A 233 -2.06 2.73 -9.61
N SER A 234 -0.77 2.72 -9.27
CA SER A 234 0.21 1.74 -9.78
C SER A 234 0.22 0.47 -8.92
N MET A 235 -0.09 0.61 -7.63
CA MET A 235 -0.16 -0.48 -6.66
C MET A 235 -1.25 -0.15 -5.61
N VAL A 236 -1.82 -1.18 -5.02
CA VAL A 236 -2.90 -1.05 -4.03
C VAL A 236 -2.47 -1.70 -2.72
N MET A 237 -2.71 -1.03 -1.59
CA MET A 237 -2.46 -1.59 -0.26
C MET A 237 -3.78 -1.97 0.41
N ALA A 238 -3.89 -3.22 0.88
CA ALA A 238 -5.07 -3.72 1.58
C ALA A 238 -4.72 -4.32 2.94
N GLY A 239 -5.47 -3.93 3.97
CA GLY A 239 -5.32 -4.47 5.32
C GLY A 239 -6.27 -5.64 5.60
N GLY A 240 -7.58 -5.38 5.59
CA GLY A 240 -8.61 -6.35 6.01
C GLY A 240 -8.64 -7.64 5.19
N LEU A 241 -8.41 -7.57 3.87
CA LEU A 241 -8.38 -8.75 3.01
C LEU A 241 -7.30 -9.75 3.43
N PHE A 242 -6.13 -9.26 3.85
CA PHE A 242 -4.99 -10.06 4.28
C PHE A 242 -5.01 -10.38 5.78
N ALA A 243 -5.45 -9.44 6.62
CA ALA A 243 -5.62 -9.71 8.06
C ALA A 243 -6.58 -10.88 8.33
N ALA A 244 -7.60 -11.06 7.49
CA ALA A 244 -8.58 -12.14 7.57
C ALA A 244 -8.03 -13.52 7.19
N CYS A 245 -6.83 -13.61 6.58
CA CYS A 245 -6.21 -14.88 6.21
C CYS A 245 -5.82 -15.71 7.43
N THR A 246 -5.92 -17.03 7.31
CA THR A 246 -5.64 -17.97 8.40
C THR A 246 -4.21 -17.89 8.91
N ASP A 247 -3.26 -17.64 8.00
CA ASP A 247 -1.82 -17.54 8.25
C ASP A 247 -1.32 -16.10 8.46
N SER A 248 -2.23 -15.11 8.53
CA SER A 248 -1.89 -13.74 8.95
C SER A 248 -1.38 -13.72 10.40
N PRO A 249 -0.52 -12.75 10.79
CA PRO A 249 -0.04 -12.62 12.16
C PRO A 249 -1.14 -12.13 13.14
N ALA A 250 -2.32 -11.74 12.67
CA ALA A 250 -3.45 -11.38 13.53
C ALA A 250 -3.82 -12.52 14.47
N VAL A 251 -3.99 -12.21 15.75
CA VAL A 251 -4.38 -13.20 16.77
C VAL A 251 -5.74 -13.80 16.41
N SER A 252 -5.81 -15.13 16.40
CA SER A 252 -7.02 -15.87 16.11
C SER A 252 -7.88 -16.02 17.38
N SER A 253 -9.19 -15.93 17.23
CA SER A 253 -10.19 -16.21 18.27
C SER A 253 -11.41 -16.87 17.64
N THR A 254 -12.29 -17.43 18.45
CA THR A 254 -13.55 -18.01 18.00
C THR A 254 -14.69 -17.31 18.75
N VAL A 255 -15.69 -16.86 18.02
CA VAL A 255 -16.90 -16.23 18.57
C VAL A 255 -18.10 -16.94 17.94
N ASN A 256 -18.95 -17.59 18.75
CA ASN A 256 -20.07 -18.39 18.28
C ASN A 256 -19.66 -19.40 17.18
N ASP A 257 -18.60 -20.16 17.42
CA ASP A 257 -18.00 -21.15 16.51
C ASP A 257 -17.49 -20.60 15.17
N ILE A 258 -17.45 -19.27 15.00
CA ILE A 258 -16.92 -18.61 13.81
C ILE A 258 -15.50 -18.12 14.09
N PRO A 259 -14.50 -18.50 13.25
CA PRO A 259 -13.12 -18.03 13.41
C PRO A 259 -13.03 -16.53 13.13
N HIS A 260 -12.34 -15.81 14.03
CA HIS A 260 -12.08 -14.38 13.92
C HIS A 260 -10.58 -14.07 14.01
N LYS A 261 -10.20 -12.91 13.52
CA LYS A 261 -8.86 -12.36 13.58
C LYS A 261 -8.89 -10.97 14.23
N ALA A 262 -7.96 -10.71 15.16
CA ALA A 262 -7.79 -9.42 15.82
C ALA A 262 -7.03 -8.46 14.89
N TYR A 263 -7.76 -7.56 14.25
CA TYR A 263 -7.23 -6.60 13.29
C TYR A 263 -7.16 -5.20 13.90
N PHE A 264 -5.97 -4.60 13.92
CA PHE A 264 -5.74 -3.27 14.51
C PHE A 264 -4.80 -2.42 13.67
N GLY A 265 -5.01 -1.10 13.74
CA GLY A 265 -4.25 -0.12 12.98
C GLY A 265 -2.90 0.23 13.62
N SER A 266 -1.96 0.73 12.79
CA SER A 266 -0.64 1.19 13.24
C SER A 266 -0.70 2.30 14.31
N ALA A 267 -1.77 3.09 14.33
CA ALA A 267 -2.00 4.15 15.32
C ALA A 267 -2.93 3.74 16.47
N SER A 268 -3.18 2.45 16.68
CA SER A 268 -3.99 1.93 17.79
C SER A 268 -3.18 1.84 19.09
N ALA A 269 -3.90 1.70 20.21
CA ALA A 269 -3.30 1.49 21.53
C ALA A 269 -2.52 0.18 21.60
N GLU A 270 -3.05 -0.88 20.97
CA GLU A 270 -2.42 -2.22 20.89
C GLU A 270 -1.04 -2.16 20.24
N ASN A 271 -0.89 -1.31 19.21
CA ASN A 271 0.38 -1.14 18.53
C ASN A 271 1.33 -0.19 19.25
N LYS A 272 0.81 0.90 19.85
CA LYS A 272 1.63 1.92 20.50
C LYS A 272 2.05 1.59 21.93
N GLY A 273 1.33 0.69 22.59
CA GLY A 273 1.54 0.37 24.01
C GLY A 273 1.13 1.50 24.97
N HIS A 274 0.42 2.53 24.51
CA HIS A 274 -0.09 3.65 25.31
C HIS A 274 -1.35 4.25 24.66
N ASN A 275 -2.09 5.09 25.42
CA ASN A 275 -3.36 5.67 24.99
C ASN A 275 -3.28 7.12 24.45
N ASN A 276 -2.09 7.66 24.23
CA ASN A 276 -1.92 9.04 23.74
C ASN A 276 -1.98 9.11 22.23
N ASN A 277 -2.76 10.07 21.69
CA ASN A 277 -2.89 10.33 20.25
C ASN A 277 -3.26 9.08 19.44
N ILE A 278 -4.24 8.31 19.94
CA ILE A 278 -4.73 7.09 19.28
C ILE A 278 -5.64 7.47 18.11
N GLU A 279 -5.31 7.00 16.92
CA GLU A 279 -6.09 7.16 15.68
C GLU A 279 -6.39 5.81 15.00
N GLY A 280 -6.35 4.73 15.76
CA GLY A 280 -6.69 3.37 15.35
C GLY A 280 -7.44 2.63 16.43
N LYS A 281 -8.16 1.60 16.05
CA LYS A 281 -8.91 0.70 16.95
C LYS A 281 -8.61 -0.76 16.65
N LEU A 282 -8.80 -1.61 17.65
CA LEU A 282 -8.91 -3.05 17.49
C LEU A 282 -10.31 -3.40 16.95
N THR A 283 -10.35 -4.28 15.96
CA THR A 283 -11.59 -4.83 15.41
C THR A 283 -11.42 -6.33 15.22
N ASN A 284 -12.37 -7.11 15.67
CA ASN A 284 -12.45 -8.53 15.33
C ASN A 284 -13.12 -8.67 13.96
N ILE A 285 -12.42 -9.27 13.01
CA ILE A 285 -12.94 -9.55 11.67
C ILE A 285 -13.08 -11.06 11.49
N VAL A 286 -14.09 -11.49 10.75
CA VAL A 286 -14.27 -12.91 10.42
C VAL A 286 -13.10 -13.37 9.55
N SER A 287 -12.53 -14.53 9.89
CA SER A 287 -11.50 -15.14 9.04
C SER A 287 -12.13 -15.57 7.72
N ASN A 288 -11.40 -15.32 6.61
CA ASN A 288 -11.86 -15.75 5.28
C ASN A 288 -11.58 -17.24 4.98
N GLY A 289 -10.94 -17.96 5.90
CA GLY A 289 -10.57 -19.38 5.75
C GLY A 289 -9.42 -19.66 4.78
N MET A 290 -8.88 -18.63 4.13
CA MET A 290 -7.81 -18.75 3.11
C MET A 290 -6.44 -18.47 3.71
N THR A 291 -5.40 -19.04 3.10
CA THR A 291 -4.02 -18.58 3.28
C THR A 291 -3.73 -17.35 2.41
N TYR A 292 -2.60 -16.67 2.65
CA TYR A 292 -2.12 -15.60 1.75
C TYR A 292 -2.01 -16.06 0.30
N GLU A 293 -1.44 -17.25 0.08
CA GLU A 293 -1.31 -17.82 -1.26
C GLU A 293 -2.66 -18.04 -1.95
N SER A 294 -3.62 -18.66 -1.24
CA SER A 294 -4.97 -18.88 -1.77
C SER A 294 -5.67 -17.55 -2.06
N LYS A 295 -5.52 -16.55 -1.19
CA LYS A 295 -6.11 -15.22 -1.38
C LYS A 295 -5.49 -14.46 -2.55
N LEU A 296 -4.17 -14.53 -2.74
CA LEU A 296 -3.50 -13.92 -3.88
C LEU A 296 -3.88 -14.61 -5.20
N ASN A 297 -4.06 -15.94 -5.19
CA ASN A 297 -4.56 -16.69 -6.37
C ASN A 297 -6.00 -16.30 -6.72
N GLU A 298 -6.89 -16.14 -5.75
CA GLU A 298 -8.24 -15.60 -5.96
C GLU A 298 -8.18 -14.20 -6.58
N ILE A 299 -7.39 -13.29 -6.00
CA ILE A 299 -7.21 -11.94 -6.52
C ILE A 299 -6.67 -11.96 -7.96
N LYS A 300 -5.73 -12.86 -8.27
CA LYS A 300 -5.21 -13.02 -9.63
C LYS A 300 -6.33 -13.33 -10.62
N GLN A 301 -7.16 -14.34 -10.34
CA GLN A 301 -8.28 -14.71 -11.19
C GLN A 301 -9.29 -13.58 -11.39
N ASP A 302 -9.58 -12.83 -10.32
CA ASP A 302 -10.47 -11.69 -10.39
C ASP A 302 -9.87 -10.52 -11.19
N LYS A 303 -8.54 -10.32 -11.12
CA LYS A 303 -7.86 -9.30 -11.96
C LYS A 303 -7.82 -9.73 -13.42
N GLN A 304 -7.58 -10.99 -13.72
CA GLN A 304 -7.69 -11.54 -15.08
C GLN A 304 -9.09 -11.31 -15.65
N SER A 305 -10.13 -11.55 -14.85
CA SER A 305 -11.51 -11.22 -15.24
C SER A 305 -11.71 -9.73 -15.49
N ALA A 306 -11.20 -8.85 -14.59
CA ALA A 306 -11.32 -7.41 -14.74
C ALA A 306 -10.60 -6.89 -16.00
N VAL A 307 -9.42 -7.42 -16.33
CA VAL A 307 -8.68 -7.11 -17.56
C VAL A 307 -9.49 -7.54 -18.79
N SER A 308 -10.04 -8.76 -18.80
CA SER A 308 -10.90 -9.20 -19.90
C SER A 308 -12.11 -8.29 -20.09
N TYR A 309 -12.79 -7.87 -19.01
CA TYR A 309 -13.92 -6.92 -19.09
C TYR A 309 -13.49 -5.52 -19.52
N SER A 310 -12.25 -5.13 -19.35
CA SER A 310 -11.75 -3.83 -19.85
C SER A 310 -11.47 -3.83 -21.37
N GLY A 311 -11.54 -4.99 -22.02
CA GLY A 311 -11.31 -5.14 -23.46
C GLY A 311 -9.84 -5.34 -23.85
N GLY A 312 -8.93 -5.44 -22.88
CA GLY A 312 -7.51 -5.69 -23.13
C GLY A 312 -7.03 -7.02 -22.56
N ASP A 313 -5.74 -7.27 -22.64
CA ASP A 313 -5.05 -8.49 -22.21
C ASP A 313 -4.06 -8.27 -21.05
N ASP A 314 -3.86 -7.02 -20.63
CA ASP A 314 -3.04 -6.64 -19.48
C ASP A 314 -3.68 -5.54 -18.60
N LEU A 315 -3.05 -5.23 -17.46
CA LEU A 315 -3.54 -4.24 -16.50
C LEU A 315 -3.58 -2.81 -17.04
N SER A 316 -2.87 -2.49 -18.12
CA SER A 316 -2.86 -1.14 -18.70
C SER A 316 -4.23 -0.78 -19.29
N SER A 317 -5.00 -1.77 -19.72
CA SER A 317 -6.36 -1.60 -20.26
C SER A 317 -7.34 -1.00 -19.26
N LEU A 318 -7.10 -1.17 -17.94
CA LEU A 318 -7.91 -0.56 -16.90
C LEU A 318 -7.78 0.97 -16.83
N LYS A 319 -6.72 1.57 -17.41
CA LYS A 319 -6.47 3.03 -17.30
C LYS A 319 -7.46 3.90 -18.08
N ASN A 320 -8.14 3.32 -19.06
CA ASN A 320 -9.04 4.04 -19.97
C ASN A 320 -10.50 3.56 -19.88
N ILE A 321 -10.89 3.04 -18.74
CA ILE A 321 -12.23 2.52 -18.50
C ILE A 321 -13.16 3.64 -18.03
N ASP A 322 -14.32 3.74 -18.69
CA ASP A 322 -15.42 4.58 -18.25
C ASP A 322 -16.05 4.01 -16.97
N TYR A 323 -16.64 4.88 -16.17
CA TYR A 323 -17.31 4.50 -14.93
C TYR A 323 -18.53 5.37 -14.65
N PHE A 324 -19.51 4.79 -13.98
CA PHE A 324 -20.65 5.50 -13.40
C PHE A 324 -20.40 5.77 -11.92
N GLN A 325 -20.96 6.88 -11.48
CA GLN A 325 -21.12 7.23 -10.06
C GLN A 325 -22.51 6.78 -9.62
N THR A 326 -22.58 6.00 -8.53
CA THR A 326 -23.81 5.42 -7.96
C THR A 326 -24.16 6.03 -6.61
#